data_ac48b6e4d15d89f624c4990ec97afcd0
#
_entry.id   ac48b6e4d15d89f624c4990ec97afcd0
#
_cell.length_a   1.000
_cell.length_b   1.000
_cell.length_c   1.000
_cell.angle_alpha   90.00
_cell.angle_beta   90.00
_cell.angle_gamma   90.00
#
_symmetry.space_group_name_H-M   'P 1'
#
loop_
_entity.id
_entity.type
_entity.pdbx_description
1 polymer ?
#
loop_
_entity_poly.entity_id
_entity_poly.type
_entity_poly.pdbx_seq_one_letter_code
_entity_poly.pdbx_strand_id
1 'polypeptide(L)'
;PNVLFYLAVAPGLIEPSITRIGNAGMVYEGRRWCAVDPEAVPWQRVIIEKPFGTDLASSERLAEAVGRVFSEDATYRIDHYLGKELVQNILVMRFANTIFEPIWNSQHVDHVQVTAAESVGVGRRAANYYDDAGCTRDMLQSHLLQVLGLVAMEPPPSYSAAAIRREKVKLLDSARAVTPEDAPKHAVFGRYGPSRDADDEDGGAAYTELPRVEPARGTETFSAARIMFDNWRWTGVPFYIRSGKKLARKLTEVVVQFKQPPARLFRDIEPFRSGGHRPANRIVINIAPDDGVSLRFEAKVPGPSLRIESVKADFDYQYVFEATAMEAYGPLMLDAMRGDQTNFKHRDEVRYAWRIVEPFIKSEGLREYLEIYDSDSWGPPGADRL
;
A
#
# COMPACT_ATOMS: atom_id res chain seq x y z
N PRO A 1 -36.17 3.53 2.88
CA PRO A 1 -35.50 2.89 1.76
C PRO A 1 -34.03 2.68 2.04
N ASN A 2 -33.42 1.68 1.41
CA ASN A 2 -31.99 1.50 1.40
C ASN A 2 -31.36 2.57 0.49
N VAL A 3 -30.36 3.29 0.99
CA VAL A 3 -29.70 4.37 0.24
C VAL A 3 -28.19 4.24 0.37
N LEU A 4 -27.50 4.26 -0.78
CA LEU A 4 -26.05 4.33 -0.87
C LEU A 4 -25.64 5.69 -1.45
N PHE A 5 -24.97 6.50 -0.65
CA PHE A 5 -24.40 7.77 -1.09
C PHE A 5 -22.97 7.50 -1.61
N TYR A 6 -22.69 7.85 -2.85
CA TYR A 6 -21.34 7.76 -3.40
C TYR A 6 -20.78 9.14 -3.65
N LEU A 7 -19.78 9.53 -2.87
CA LEU A 7 -19.16 10.85 -2.92
C LEU A 7 -17.91 10.84 -3.82
N ALA A 8 -18.14 10.91 -5.13
CA ALA A 8 -17.11 11.10 -6.15
C ALA A 8 -16.90 12.60 -6.41
N VAL A 9 -16.54 13.35 -5.37
CA VAL A 9 -16.38 14.80 -5.41
C VAL A 9 -14.97 15.23 -5.05
N ALA A 10 -14.59 16.47 -5.40
CA ALA A 10 -13.31 17.03 -4.98
C ALA A 10 -13.15 16.97 -3.45
N PRO A 11 -11.93 16.77 -2.92
CA PRO A 11 -11.70 16.57 -1.47
C PRO A 11 -12.34 17.63 -0.58
N GLY A 12 -12.25 18.90 -0.96
CA GLY A 12 -12.84 20.02 -0.22
C GLY A 12 -14.38 20.03 -0.19
N LEU A 13 -15.04 19.20 -1.00
CA LEU A 13 -16.51 19.11 -1.05
C LEU A 13 -17.05 17.91 -0.24
N ILE A 14 -16.20 17.01 0.26
CA ILE A 14 -16.65 15.82 1.00
C ILE A 14 -17.35 16.24 2.29
N GLU A 15 -16.69 17.00 3.16
CA GLU A 15 -17.26 17.45 4.44
C GLU A 15 -18.54 18.30 4.27
N PRO A 16 -18.59 19.31 3.37
CA PRO A 16 -19.84 20.04 3.11
C PRO A 16 -20.97 19.13 2.60
N SER A 17 -20.67 18.13 1.77
CA SER A 17 -21.68 17.20 1.26
C SER A 17 -22.24 16.32 2.38
N ILE A 18 -21.38 15.74 3.22
CA ILE A 18 -21.79 14.96 4.40
C ILE A 18 -22.67 15.79 5.33
N THR A 19 -22.26 17.02 5.63
CA THR A 19 -23.01 17.92 6.50
C THR A 19 -24.41 18.23 5.92
N ARG A 20 -24.51 18.46 4.61
CA ARG A 20 -25.80 18.70 3.94
C ARG A 20 -26.69 17.46 3.95
N ILE A 21 -26.16 16.28 3.74
CA ILE A 21 -26.90 15.01 3.84
C ILE A 21 -27.48 14.84 5.25
N GLY A 22 -26.69 15.11 6.29
CA GLY A 22 -27.13 15.07 7.68
C GLY A 22 -28.21 16.09 7.99
N ASN A 23 -28.00 17.37 7.60
CA ASN A 23 -28.96 18.46 7.83
C ASN A 23 -30.29 18.26 7.07
N ALA A 24 -30.25 17.59 5.92
CA ALA A 24 -31.47 17.24 5.17
C ALA A 24 -32.23 16.06 5.79
N GLY A 25 -31.74 15.45 6.88
CA GLY A 25 -32.40 14.33 7.54
C GLY A 25 -32.45 13.06 6.67
N MET A 26 -31.52 12.89 5.75
CA MET A 26 -31.49 11.75 4.81
C MET A 26 -30.89 10.49 5.43
N VAL A 27 -30.33 10.56 6.64
CA VAL A 27 -29.75 9.45 7.38
C VAL A 27 -30.53 9.22 8.66
N TYR A 28 -30.97 8.01 8.88
CA TYR A 28 -31.87 7.62 9.98
C TYR A 28 -31.24 6.58 10.92
N GLU A 29 -29.95 6.60 11.09
CA GLU A 29 -29.26 5.65 11.98
C GLU A 29 -29.84 5.72 13.40
N GLY A 30 -30.23 4.55 13.93
CA GLY A 30 -30.72 4.41 15.28
C GLY A 30 -32.16 4.80 15.52
N ARG A 31 -32.90 5.34 14.55
CA ARG A 31 -34.35 5.56 14.67
C ARG A 31 -35.09 4.32 14.18
N ARG A 32 -35.67 3.55 15.12
CA ARG A 32 -36.66 2.52 14.78
C ARG A 32 -37.89 3.21 14.16
N TRP A 33 -37.98 3.18 12.84
CA TRP A 33 -39.25 3.39 12.19
C TRP A 33 -40.17 2.20 12.48
N CYS A 34 -41.47 2.43 12.61
CA CYS A 34 -42.47 1.37 12.54
C CYS A 34 -42.41 0.78 11.14
N ALA A 35 -41.52 -0.18 10.92
CA ALA A 35 -41.47 -0.95 9.69
C ALA A 35 -42.62 -1.96 9.75
N VAL A 36 -43.35 -2.08 8.65
CA VAL A 36 -44.40 -3.11 8.46
C VAL A 36 -43.72 -4.51 8.51
N ASP A 37 -42.42 -4.56 8.22
CA ASP A 37 -41.56 -5.74 8.38
C ASP A 37 -40.49 -5.43 9.42
N PRO A 38 -40.53 -6.06 10.63
CA PRO A 38 -39.54 -5.88 11.69
C PRO A 38 -38.13 -6.34 11.29
N GLU A 39 -37.98 -7.18 10.26
CA GLU A 39 -36.69 -7.69 9.78
C GLU A 39 -36.07 -6.80 8.69
N ALA A 40 -36.85 -5.96 8.04
CA ALA A 40 -36.38 -5.02 7.01
C ALA A 40 -35.94 -3.68 7.63
N VAL A 41 -34.78 -3.62 8.25
CA VAL A 41 -34.19 -2.36 8.72
C VAL A 41 -33.58 -1.62 7.54
N PRO A 42 -34.18 -0.46 7.10
CA PRO A 42 -33.59 0.33 6.04
C PRO A 42 -32.18 0.80 6.46
N TRP A 43 -31.24 0.70 5.54
CA TRP A 43 -29.89 1.18 5.78
C TRP A 43 -29.55 2.40 4.90
N GLN A 44 -28.68 3.26 5.44
CA GLN A 44 -28.07 4.36 4.72
C GLN A 44 -26.56 4.22 4.88
N ARG A 45 -25.84 4.18 3.76
CA ARG A 45 -24.40 3.99 3.70
C ARG A 45 -23.75 5.06 2.86
N VAL A 46 -22.50 5.40 3.18
CA VAL A 46 -21.73 6.36 2.40
C VAL A 46 -20.41 5.72 1.92
N ILE A 47 -20.14 5.88 0.63
CA ILE A 47 -18.83 5.59 0.02
C ILE A 47 -18.10 6.91 -0.15
N ILE A 48 -16.86 6.96 0.29
CA ILE A 48 -15.98 8.12 0.22
C ILE A 48 -14.70 7.73 -0.51
N GLU A 49 -14.32 8.55 -1.51
CA GLU A 49 -13.07 8.44 -2.24
C GLU A 49 -11.89 9.07 -1.50
N LYS A 50 -10.68 8.62 -1.83
CA LYS A 50 -9.45 9.29 -1.39
C LYS A 50 -9.33 10.70 -2.01
N PRO A 51 -8.61 11.62 -1.36
CA PRO A 51 -7.85 11.49 -0.12
C PRO A 51 -8.70 11.68 1.14
N PHE A 52 -8.31 10.99 2.21
CA PHE A 52 -8.92 11.15 3.54
C PHE A 52 -8.08 12.12 4.38
N GLY A 53 -8.20 13.41 4.07
CA GLY A 53 -7.31 14.45 4.58
C GLY A 53 -6.00 14.59 3.80
N THR A 54 -5.22 15.61 4.15
CA THR A 54 -3.88 15.91 3.61
C THR A 54 -2.78 15.79 4.66
N ASP A 55 -3.18 15.65 5.93
CA ASP A 55 -2.37 15.43 7.12
C ASP A 55 -3.21 14.75 8.21
N LEU A 56 -2.61 14.40 9.34
CA LEU A 56 -3.30 13.75 10.45
C LEU A 56 -4.49 14.59 10.96
N ALA A 57 -4.29 15.88 11.17
CA ALA A 57 -5.31 16.76 11.73
C ALA A 57 -6.53 16.93 10.82
N SER A 58 -6.32 17.10 9.50
CA SER A 58 -7.41 17.18 8.53
C SER A 58 -8.14 15.86 8.35
N SER A 59 -7.43 14.75 8.46
CA SER A 59 -8.00 13.41 8.44
C SER A 59 -8.92 13.16 9.65
N GLU A 60 -8.50 13.56 10.84
CA GLU A 60 -9.31 13.46 12.06
C GLU A 60 -10.55 14.33 11.98
N ARG A 61 -10.43 15.60 11.52
CA ARG A 61 -11.59 16.47 11.30
C ARG A 61 -12.59 15.88 10.31
N LEU A 62 -12.11 15.32 9.20
CA LEU A 62 -12.98 14.66 8.23
C LEU A 62 -13.69 13.45 8.84
N ALA A 63 -12.95 12.60 9.58
CA ALA A 63 -13.51 11.44 10.25
C ALA A 63 -14.58 11.82 11.29
N GLU A 64 -14.39 12.91 12.04
CA GLU A 64 -15.37 13.46 12.97
C GLU A 64 -16.62 14.00 12.24
N ALA A 65 -16.41 14.73 11.14
CA ALA A 65 -17.52 15.25 10.34
C ALA A 65 -18.40 14.13 9.78
N VAL A 66 -17.77 13.08 9.24
CA VAL A 66 -18.46 11.86 8.79
C VAL A 66 -19.18 11.19 9.95
N GLY A 67 -18.51 10.99 11.09
CA GLY A 67 -19.04 10.31 12.27
C GLY A 67 -20.23 11.01 12.95
N ARG A 68 -20.47 12.30 12.67
CA ARG A 68 -21.69 13.01 13.12
C ARG A 68 -22.93 12.61 12.33
N VAL A 69 -22.77 12.05 11.14
CA VAL A 69 -23.88 11.74 10.21
C VAL A 69 -24.01 10.25 9.96
N PHE A 70 -22.88 9.53 9.80
CA PHE A 70 -22.84 8.10 9.53
C PHE A 70 -22.00 7.41 10.59
N SER A 71 -22.45 6.25 11.08
CA SER A 71 -21.61 5.37 11.90
C SER A 71 -20.45 4.83 11.10
N GLU A 72 -19.42 4.30 11.78
CA GLU A 72 -18.29 3.65 11.10
C GLU A 72 -18.75 2.43 10.30
N ASP A 73 -19.76 1.69 10.79
CA ASP A 73 -20.33 0.53 10.10
C ASP A 73 -21.13 0.90 8.84
N ALA A 74 -21.51 2.17 8.69
CA ALA A 74 -22.17 2.70 7.49
C ALA A 74 -21.21 3.45 6.56
N THR A 75 -19.92 3.55 6.91
CA THR A 75 -18.92 4.34 6.18
C THR A 75 -17.93 3.44 5.44
N TYR A 76 -17.85 3.59 4.12
CA TYR A 76 -17.06 2.80 3.20
C TYR A 76 -15.97 3.69 2.57
N ARG A 77 -14.74 3.66 3.11
CA ARG A 77 -13.59 4.41 2.57
C ARG A 77 -12.89 3.56 1.52
N ILE A 78 -13.01 3.94 0.25
CA ILE A 78 -12.44 3.18 -0.87
C ILE A 78 -10.92 3.31 -0.90
N ASP A 79 -10.29 2.16 -1.04
CA ASP A 79 -8.94 2.01 -1.57
C ASP A 79 -8.97 0.93 -2.66
N HIS A 80 -8.78 1.34 -3.91
CA HIS A 80 -8.86 0.40 -5.04
C HIS A 80 -7.80 -0.72 -4.99
N TYR A 81 -6.71 -0.56 -4.22
CA TYR A 81 -5.76 -1.65 -3.99
C TYR A 81 -6.38 -2.80 -3.20
N LEU A 82 -7.26 -2.52 -2.24
CA LEU A 82 -7.98 -3.56 -1.48
C LEU A 82 -9.02 -4.31 -2.33
N GLY A 83 -9.45 -3.73 -3.45
CA GLY A 83 -10.30 -4.38 -4.42
C GLY A 83 -9.58 -5.31 -5.40
N LYS A 84 -8.23 -5.32 -5.39
CA LYS A 84 -7.45 -6.22 -6.26
C LYS A 84 -7.42 -7.63 -5.68
N GLU A 85 -7.68 -8.63 -6.51
CA GLU A 85 -7.76 -10.04 -6.08
C GLU A 85 -6.46 -10.53 -5.44
N LEU A 86 -5.30 -10.17 -5.99
CA LEU A 86 -4.01 -10.56 -5.43
C LEU A 86 -3.73 -9.94 -4.06
N VAL A 87 -4.24 -8.74 -3.79
CA VAL A 87 -4.14 -8.12 -2.46
C VAL A 87 -5.01 -8.89 -1.46
N GLN A 88 -6.21 -9.29 -1.85
CA GLN A 88 -7.08 -10.15 -1.02
C GLN A 88 -6.46 -11.54 -0.83
N ASN A 89 -5.81 -12.08 -1.86
CA ASN A 89 -5.14 -13.37 -1.79
C ASN A 89 -3.98 -13.44 -0.79
N ILE A 90 -3.40 -12.31 -0.38
CA ILE A 90 -2.36 -12.29 0.68
C ILE A 90 -2.87 -12.99 1.94
N LEU A 91 -4.12 -12.78 2.33
CA LEU A 91 -4.72 -13.42 3.49
C LEU A 91 -4.89 -14.93 3.29
N VAL A 92 -5.36 -15.34 2.11
CA VAL A 92 -5.53 -16.76 1.76
C VAL A 92 -4.17 -17.47 1.73
N MET A 93 -3.18 -16.86 1.05
CA MET A 93 -1.83 -17.40 1.00
C MET A 93 -1.25 -17.61 2.39
N ARG A 94 -1.35 -16.61 3.26
CA ARG A 94 -0.79 -16.68 4.62
C ARG A 94 -1.55 -17.67 5.51
N PHE A 95 -2.87 -17.59 5.56
CA PHE A 95 -3.66 -18.21 6.62
C PHE A 95 -4.38 -19.50 6.24
N ALA A 96 -4.50 -19.80 4.94
CA ALA A 96 -5.03 -21.08 4.47
C ALA A 96 -3.91 -22.13 4.20
N ASN A 97 -2.64 -21.74 4.30
CA ASN A 97 -1.50 -22.61 3.99
C ASN A 97 -0.57 -22.73 5.19
N THR A 98 -0.48 -23.92 5.75
CA THR A 98 0.31 -24.20 6.97
C THR A 98 1.81 -23.93 6.82
N ILE A 99 2.35 -23.93 5.60
CA ILE A 99 3.78 -23.78 5.34
C ILE A 99 4.27 -22.33 5.48
N PHE A 100 3.41 -21.32 5.36
CA PHE A 100 3.85 -19.93 5.35
C PHE A 100 3.83 -19.28 6.72
N GLU A 101 2.73 -19.35 7.46
CA GLU A 101 2.55 -18.61 8.71
C GLU A 101 3.61 -18.92 9.78
N PRO A 102 4.09 -20.16 9.98
CA PRO A 102 5.13 -20.47 10.97
C PRO A 102 6.46 -19.76 10.71
N ILE A 103 6.77 -19.43 9.47
CA ILE A 103 8.01 -18.74 9.08
C ILE A 103 7.82 -17.24 8.82
N TRP A 104 6.59 -16.71 9.03
CA TRP A 104 6.22 -15.32 8.76
C TRP A 104 6.46 -14.42 9.96
N ASN A 105 7.72 -14.33 10.40
CA ASN A 105 8.12 -13.62 11.60
C ASN A 105 9.61 -13.25 11.60
N SER A 106 10.05 -12.48 12.60
CA SER A 106 11.41 -11.99 12.76
C SER A 106 12.49 -13.07 12.93
N GLN A 107 12.12 -14.31 13.24
CA GLN A 107 13.09 -15.40 13.31
C GLN A 107 13.56 -15.82 11.91
N HIS A 108 12.69 -15.76 10.91
CA HIS A 108 12.93 -16.27 9.57
C HIS A 108 13.02 -15.17 8.50
N VAL A 109 12.26 -14.08 8.63
CA VAL A 109 12.24 -12.98 7.68
C VAL A 109 13.37 -12.00 7.95
N ASP A 110 14.12 -11.66 6.90
CA ASP A 110 15.19 -10.66 6.93
C ASP A 110 14.60 -9.26 6.76
N HIS A 111 13.84 -9.06 5.70
CA HIS A 111 13.12 -7.82 5.42
C HIS A 111 11.90 -8.05 4.52
N VAL A 112 11.03 -7.06 4.45
CA VAL A 112 9.88 -7.02 3.52
C VAL A 112 9.99 -5.77 2.66
N GLN A 113 9.72 -5.89 1.36
CA GLN A 113 9.64 -4.76 0.43
C GLN A 113 8.25 -4.69 -0.19
N VAL A 114 7.63 -3.51 -0.21
CA VAL A 114 6.39 -3.23 -0.92
C VAL A 114 6.67 -2.14 -1.94
N THR A 115 6.59 -2.48 -3.20
CA THR A 115 6.93 -1.56 -4.31
C THR A 115 5.70 -1.32 -5.17
N ALA A 116 5.43 -0.04 -5.50
CA ALA A 116 4.51 0.34 -6.56
C ALA A 116 5.23 1.33 -7.50
N ALA A 117 5.77 0.81 -8.58
CA ALA A 117 6.49 1.57 -9.59
C ALA A 117 5.57 1.88 -10.77
N GLU A 118 5.59 3.10 -11.25
CA GLU A 118 4.88 3.53 -12.45
C GLU A 118 5.88 4.02 -13.50
N SER A 119 5.75 3.52 -14.74
CA SER A 119 6.60 3.95 -15.86
C SER A 119 6.15 5.27 -16.49
N VAL A 120 4.92 5.70 -16.21
CA VAL A 120 4.35 6.96 -16.69
C VAL A 120 4.68 8.12 -15.76
N GLY A 121 4.69 9.34 -16.30
CA GLY A 121 4.85 10.58 -15.54
C GLY A 121 3.57 10.98 -14.80
N VAL A 122 3.57 12.20 -14.28
CA VAL A 122 2.37 12.77 -13.61
C VAL A 122 1.31 13.16 -14.63
N GLY A 123 1.73 13.55 -15.85
CA GLY A 123 0.86 14.06 -16.87
C GLY A 123 0.52 15.55 -16.68
N ARG A 124 0.55 16.32 -17.76
CA ARG A 124 0.35 17.78 -17.73
C ARG A 124 -0.98 18.22 -17.11
N ARG A 125 -2.04 17.39 -17.20
CA ARG A 125 -3.37 17.72 -16.67
C ARG A 125 -3.48 17.53 -15.16
N ALA A 126 -2.76 16.55 -14.63
CA ALA A 126 -2.80 16.20 -13.22
C ALA A 126 -1.74 16.91 -12.38
N ALA A 127 -0.79 17.61 -13.02
CA ALA A 127 0.38 18.16 -12.35
C ALA A 127 0.03 19.05 -11.15
N ASN A 128 -0.96 19.94 -11.28
CA ASN A 128 -1.38 20.83 -10.20
C ASN A 128 -2.00 20.10 -9.01
N TYR A 129 -2.74 19.01 -9.23
CA TYR A 129 -3.28 18.18 -8.15
C TYR A 129 -2.17 17.38 -7.47
N TYR A 130 -1.29 16.78 -8.28
CA TYR A 130 -0.18 15.99 -7.78
C TYR A 130 0.83 16.84 -7.00
N ASP A 131 1.01 18.10 -7.40
CA ASP A 131 1.92 19.05 -6.74
C ASP A 131 1.50 19.36 -5.30
N ASP A 132 0.20 19.27 -4.99
CA ASP A 132 -0.30 19.38 -3.62
C ASP A 132 -0.18 18.06 -2.84
N ALA A 133 -0.27 16.91 -3.52
CA ALA A 133 -0.28 15.61 -2.87
C ALA A 133 1.14 15.03 -2.67
N GLY A 134 1.92 14.91 -3.74
CA GLY A 134 3.18 14.18 -3.76
C GLY A 134 3.02 12.66 -3.65
N CYS A 135 4.10 11.95 -3.89
CA CYS A 135 4.14 10.49 -3.89
C CYS A 135 3.81 9.89 -2.51
N THR A 136 4.28 10.52 -1.44
CA THR A 136 4.10 10.02 -0.07
C THR A 136 2.63 9.97 0.33
N ARG A 137 1.87 11.03 0.06
CA ARG A 137 0.44 11.07 0.35
C ARG A 137 -0.37 10.20 -0.60
N ASP A 138 -0.03 10.26 -1.90
CA ASP A 138 -0.81 9.56 -2.93
C ASP A 138 -0.65 8.04 -2.86
N MET A 139 0.55 7.54 -2.58
CA MET A 139 0.87 6.12 -2.65
C MET A 139 1.21 5.49 -1.30
N LEU A 140 2.16 6.06 -0.53
CA LEU A 140 2.62 5.42 0.69
C LEU A 140 1.53 5.42 1.77
N GLN A 141 0.96 6.59 2.07
CA GLN A 141 -0.07 6.77 3.09
C GLN A 141 -1.33 5.97 2.75
N SER A 142 -1.71 5.96 1.48
CA SER A 142 -2.99 5.34 1.09
C SER A 142 -2.82 3.84 0.82
N HIS A 143 -2.14 3.48 -0.27
CA HIS A 143 -2.16 2.13 -0.82
C HIS A 143 -1.14 1.19 -0.20
N LEU A 144 0.14 1.64 -0.10
CA LEU A 144 1.21 0.73 0.29
C LEU A 144 1.12 0.32 1.76
N LEU A 145 0.70 1.22 2.64
CA LEU A 145 0.47 0.88 4.05
C LEU A 145 -0.72 -0.08 4.23
N GLN A 146 -1.71 -0.10 3.32
CA GLN A 146 -2.78 -1.10 3.35
C GLN A 146 -2.29 -2.48 2.94
N VAL A 147 -1.51 -2.57 1.85
CA VAL A 147 -0.87 -3.82 1.41
C VAL A 147 0.05 -4.33 2.51
N LEU A 148 0.91 -3.46 3.07
CA LEU A 148 1.80 -3.81 4.17
C LEU A 148 1.00 -4.30 5.40
N GLY A 149 -0.13 -3.68 5.69
CA GLY A 149 -1.04 -4.10 6.77
C GLY A 149 -1.47 -5.56 6.62
N LEU A 150 -1.89 -5.99 5.42
CA LEU A 150 -2.29 -7.37 5.14
C LEU A 150 -1.10 -8.35 5.19
N VAL A 151 0.07 -7.90 4.74
CA VAL A 151 1.30 -8.70 4.77
C VAL A 151 1.78 -8.95 6.20
N ALA A 152 1.66 -7.96 7.08
CA ALA A 152 2.34 -7.97 8.38
C ALA A 152 1.42 -8.16 9.59
N MET A 153 0.09 -8.09 9.45
CA MET A 153 -0.85 -8.27 10.56
C MET A 153 -0.81 -9.67 11.17
N GLU A 154 -1.27 -9.79 12.41
CA GLU A 154 -1.49 -11.10 13.05
C GLU A 154 -2.69 -11.84 12.40
N PRO A 155 -2.75 -13.19 12.52
CA PRO A 155 -3.90 -13.95 12.05
C PRO A 155 -5.19 -13.47 12.74
N PRO A 156 -6.21 -13.02 11.98
CA PRO A 156 -7.48 -12.65 12.59
C PRO A 156 -8.23 -13.91 13.06
N PRO A 157 -9.02 -13.84 14.15
CA PRO A 157 -9.75 -14.99 14.66
C PRO A 157 -10.89 -15.46 13.73
N SER A 158 -11.28 -14.65 12.76
CA SER A 158 -12.30 -14.97 11.78
C SER A 158 -12.12 -14.11 10.51
N TYR A 159 -12.64 -14.59 9.38
CA TYR A 159 -12.71 -13.80 8.15
C TYR A 159 -13.91 -12.85 8.21
N SER A 160 -13.74 -11.76 8.96
CA SER A 160 -14.72 -10.69 9.07
C SER A 160 -14.06 -9.32 9.04
N ALA A 161 -14.76 -8.32 8.54
CA ALA A 161 -14.27 -6.95 8.45
C ALA A 161 -13.71 -6.44 9.79
N ALA A 162 -14.45 -6.64 10.87
CA ALA A 162 -14.06 -6.19 12.21
C ALA A 162 -12.77 -6.87 12.71
N ALA A 163 -12.61 -8.18 12.46
CA ALA A 163 -11.43 -8.93 12.87
C ALA A 163 -10.19 -8.52 12.06
N ILE A 164 -10.30 -8.45 10.73
CA ILE A 164 -9.21 -8.05 9.84
C ILE A 164 -8.75 -6.62 10.13
N ARG A 165 -9.68 -5.68 10.24
CA ARG A 165 -9.40 -4.27 10.55
C ARG A 165 -8.69 -4.10 11.89
N ARG A 166 -9.11 -4.86 12.91
CA ARG A 166 -8.49 -4.82 14.23
C ARG A 166 -7.01 -5.23 14.18
N GLU A 167 -6.68 -6.27 13.46
CA GLU A 167 -5.28 -6.73 13.34
C GLU A 167 -4.44 -5.75 12.51
N LYS A 168 -4.98 -5.14 11.45
CA LYS A 168 -4.30 -4.07 10.72
C LYS A 168 -4.05 -2.84 11.60
N VAL A 169 -5.05 -2.39 12.35
CA VAL A 169 -4.93 -1.25 13.30
C VAL A 169 -3.86 -1.53 14.34
N LYS A 170 -3.89 -2.72 14.97
CA LYS A 170 -2.91 -3.15 15.96
C LYS A 170 -1.49 -3.16 15.41
N LEU A 171 -1.29 -3.62 14.17
CA LEU A 171 0.00 -3.55 13.50
C LEU A 171 0.45 -2.09 13.31
N LEU A 172 -0.38 -1.26 12.67
CA LEU A 172 -0.04 0.13 12.36
C LEU A 172 0.22 0.97 13.63
N ASP A 173 -0.48 0.69 14.72
CA ASP A 173 -0.23 1.32 16.03
C ASP A 173 1.13 0.96 16.60
N SER A 174 1.65 -0.24 16.32
CA SER A 174 2.98 -0.70 16.76
C SER A 174 4.13 -0.14 15.90
N ALA A 175 3.86 0.68 14.90
CA ALA A 175 4.91 1.30 14.10
C ALA A 175 5.76 2.23 14.97
N ARG A 176 7.09 2.06 14.86
CA ARG A 176 8.04 2.88 15.60
C ARG A 176 7.92 4.34 15.17
N ALA A 177 7.75 5.22 16.14
CA ALA A 177 7.68 6.65 15.89
C ALA A 177 9.02 7.18 15.34
N VAL A 178 8.93 8.02 14.32
CA VAL A 178 10.04 8.77 13.73
C VAL A 178 9.74 10.25 13.94
N THR A 179 10.76 11.08 14.18
CA THR A 179 10.60 12.53 14.21
C THR A 179 10.89 13.13 12.83
N PRO A 180 10.41 14.33 12.51
CA PRO A 180 10.77 15.01 11.25
C PRO A 180 12.27 15.21 11.06
N GLU A 181 13.03 15.40 12.15
CA GLU A 181 14.48 15.56 12.15
C GLU A 181 15.22 14.26 11.82
N ASP A 182 14.69 13.13 12.29
CA ASP A 182 15.25 11.81 12.03
C ASP A 182 14.75 11.19 10.71
N ALA A 183 13.74 11.76 10.10
CA ALA A 183 13.14 11.26 8.86
C ALA A 183 14.15 10.99 7.71
N PRO A 184 15.22 11.82 7.50
CA PRO A 184 16.22 11.54 6.46
C PRO A 184 17.03 10.27 6.68
N LYS A 185 17.01 9.67 7.89
CA LYS A 185 17.64 8.37 8.18
C LYS A 185 16.73 7.19 7.81
N HIS A 186 15.46 7.47 7.56
CA HIS A 186 14.40 6.47 7.37
C HIS A 186 13.66 6.59 6.05
N ALA A 187 13.86 7.66 5.30
CA ALA A 187 13.19 7.90 4.04
C ALA A 187 14.08 8.64 3.03
N VAL A 188 13.72 8.52 1.76
CA VAL A 188 14.35 9.25 0.65
C VAL A 188 13.25 9.78 -0.25
N PHE A 189 13.37 11.07 -0.62
CA PHE A 189 12.53 11.72 -1.60
C PHE A 189 13.29 11.90 -2.90
N GLY A 190 12.58 11.72 -4.02
CA GLY A 190 13.13 11.96 -5.33
C GLY A 190 12.15 12.65 -6.26
N ARG A 191 12.68 13.19 -7.35
CA ARG A 191 11.93 13.85 -8.39
C ARG A 191 12.50 13.45 -9.75
N TYR A 192 11.67 13.04 -10.69
CA TYR A 192 12.17 12.68 -12.01
C TYR A 192 12.66 13.89 -12.79
N GLY A 193 13.78 13.69 -13.46
CA GLY A 193 14.34 14.59 -14.46
C GLY A 193 13.67 14.43 -15.81
N PRO A 194 14.19 15.12 -16.87
CA PRO A 194 13.66 14.99 -18.23
C PRO A 194 13.79 13.55 -18.74
N SER A 195 12.85 13.14 -19.59
CA SER A 195 12.88 11.89 -20.34
C SER A 195 13.48 12.11 -21.73
N ARG A 196 14.06 11.05 -22.29
CA ARG A 196 14.46 11.03 -23.72
C ARG A 196 13.28 10.79 -24.64
N ASP A 197 12.17 10.26 -24.11
CA ASP A 197 10.94 10.03 -24.84
C ASP A 197 10.09 11.31 -24.84
N ALA A 198 10.06 11.99 -25.98
CA ALA A 198 9.28 13.21 -26.16
C ALA A 198 7.77 12.94 -26.38
N ASP A 199 7.41 11.68 -26.66
CA ASP A 199 6.02 11.27 -26.88
C ASP A 199 5.31 10.80 -25.60
N ASP A 200 6.00 10.84 -24.46
CA ASP A 200 5.41 10.51 -23.16
C ASP A 200 4.34 11.55 -22.71
N GLU A 201 3.57 11.22 -21.69
CA GLU A 201 2.47 12.07 -21.18
C GLU A 201 2.92 13.49 -20.77
N ASP A 202 4.19 13.65 -20.39
CA ASP A 202 4.81 14.91 -19.99
C ASP A 202 5.49 15.61 -21.18
N GLY A 203 5.59 14.97 -22.34
CA GLY A 203 6.30 15.48 -23.53
C GLY A 203 7.81 15.56 -23.29
N GLY A 204 8.40 14.61 -22.55
CA GLY A 204 9.81 14.55 -22.20
C GLY A 204 10.24 15.51 -21.10
N ALA A 205 9.33 16.34 -20.56
CA ALA A 205 9.67 17.35 -19.57
C ALA A 205 10.06 16.76 -18.20
N ALA A 206 10.94 17.43 -17.48
CA ALA A 206 11.14 17.18 -16.06
C ALA A 206 9.88 17.59 -15.28
N TYR A 207 9.68 17.00 -14.09
CA TYR A 207 8.50 17.32 -13.27
C TYR A 207 8.32 18.81 -13.02
N THR A 208 9.41 19.51 -12.71
CA THR A 208 9.40 20.96 -12.40
C THR A 208 9.08 21.86 -13.59
N GLU A 209 9.12 21.34 -14.80
CA GLU A 209 8.80 22.04 -16.04
C GLU A 209 7.32 21.87 -16.44
N LEU A 210 6.57 21.02 -15.73
CA LEU A 210 5.17 20.81 -15.99
C LEU A 210 4.32 22.04 -15.63
N PRO A 211 3.24 22.31 -16.41
CA PRO A 211 2.35 23.43 -16.15
C PRO A 211 1.76 23.39 -14.72
N ARG A 212 1.79 24.51 -14.02
CA ARG A 212 1.21 24.68 -12.68
C ARG A 212 1.92 23.91 -11.55
N VAL A 213 3.10 23.38 -11.78
CA VAL A 213 3.97 22.87 -10.74
C VAL A 213 4.73 24.05 -10.13
N GLU A 214 4.78 24.09 -8.80
CA GLU A 214 5.55 25.08 -8.03
C GLU A 214 6.89 24.45 -7.60
N PRO A 215 8.01 24.72 -8.29
CA PRO A 215 9.29 24.05 -8.00
C PRO A 215 9.78 24.24 -6.56
N ALA A 216 9.49 25.39 -5.95
CA ALA A 216 9.89 25.72 -4.57
C ALA A 216 9.14 24.90 -3.51
N ARG A 217 8.01 24.27 -3.87
CA ARG A 217 7.23 23.42 -2.94
C ARG A 217 7.99 22.15 -2.53
N GLY A 218 8.94 21.69 -3.33
CA GLY A 218 9.71 20.48 -3.02
C GLY A 218 8.91 19.19 -3.12
N THR A 219 7.85 19.15 -3.96
CA THR A 219 6.99 17.96 -4.14
C THR A 219 7.78 16.82 -4.74
N GLU A 220 7.71 15.68 -4.10
CA GLU A 220 8.39 14.46 -4.52
C GLU A 220 7.52 13.63 -5.49
N THR A 221 8.15 13.07 -6.53
CA THR A 221 7.54 12.10 -7.46
C THR A 221 8.01 10.68 -7.20
N PHE A 222 8.93 10.51 -6.27
CA PHE A 222 9.39 9.25 -5.71
C PHE A 222 9.51 9.39 -4.20
N SER A 223 9.07 8.36 -3.50
CA SER A 223 9.23 8.26 -2.05
C SER A 223 9.56 6.81 -1.68
N ALA A 224 10.61 6.64 -0.89
CA ALA A 224 10.94 5.37 -0.25
C ALA A 224 11.06 5.58 1.25
N ALA A 225 10.55 4.64 2.04
CA ALA A 225 10.63 4.70 3.50
C ALA A 225 10.88 3.34 4.12
N ARG A 226 11.68 3.30 5.18
CA ARG A 226 11.91 2.17 6.06
C ARG A 226 11.05 2.31 7.31
N ILE A 227 10.12 1.38 7.51
CA ILE A 227 9.23 1.32 8.66
C ILE A 227 9.64 0.15 9.54
N MET A 228 9.63 0.36 10.86
CA MET A 228 9.89 -0.66 11.86
C MET A 228 8.64 -0.84 12.72
N PHE A 229 8.38 -2.08 13.14
CA PHE A 229 7.27 -2.38 14.06
C PHE A 229 7.80 -2.93 15.37
N ASP A 230 7.40 -2.31 16.50
CA ASP A 230 7.80 -2.69 17.83
C ASP A 230 6.78 -3.68 18.41
N ASN A 231 6.72 -4.86 17.82
CA ASN A 231 5.91 -5.99 18.30
C ASN A 231 6.71 -7.31 18.25
N TRP A 232 6.19 -8.36 18.92
CA TRP A 232 6.88 -9.64 19.01
C TRP A 232 7.16 -10.32 17.66
N ARG A 233 6.27 -10.15 16.70
CA ARG A 233 6.41 -10.77 15.38
C ARG A 233 7.52 -10.14 14.56
N TRP A 234 7.68 -8.81 14.62
CA TRP A 234 8.46 -8.07 13.64
C TRP A 234 9.64 -7.28 14.22
N THR A 235 9.86 -7.31 15.53
CA THR A 235 11.01 -6.60 16.14
C THR A 235 12.30 -6.95 15.40
N GLY A 236 12.99 -5.91 14.89
CA GLY A 236 14.24 -6.02 14.16
C GLY A 236 14.11 -6.26 12.66
N VAL A 237 12.90 -6.48 12.12
CA VAL A 237 12.67 -6.65 10.68
C VAL A 237 12.31 -5.31 10.05
N PRO A 238 13.09 -4.79 9.08
CA PRO A 238 12.73 -3.60 8.34
C PRO A 238 11.67 -3.89 7.26
N PHE A 239 10.74 -2.96 7.11
CA PHE A 239 9.76 -2.93 6.05
C PHE A 239 10.05 -1.73 5.16
N TYR A 240 10.44 -2.00 3.91
CA TYR A 240 10.73 -0.98 2.92
C TYR A 240 9.50 -0.79 2.04
N ILE A 241 8.97 0.42 1.99
CA ILE A 241 7.89 0.78 1.07
C ILE A 241 8.38 1.83 0.11
N ARG A 242 8.12 1.67 -1.18
CA ARG A 242 8.52 2.65 -2.19
C ARG A 242 7.52 2.78 -3.31
N SER A 243 7.42 3.99 -3.84
CA SER A 243 6.69 4.28 -5.06
C SER A 243 7.35 5.42 -5.81
N GLY A 244 7.11 5.50 -7.12
CA GLY A 244 7.58 6.61 -7.93
C GLY A 244 7.00 6.59 -9.33
N LYS A 245 7.10 7.73 -9.99
CA LYS A 245 6.73 7.98 -11.38
C LYS A 245 7.96 7.88 -12.28
N LYS A 246 7.76 7.64 -13.58
CA LYS A 246 8.84 7.47 -14.59
C LYS A 246 9.93 6.51 -14.13
N LEU A 247 9.54 5.42 -13.48
CA LEU A 247 10.45 4.33 -13.12
C LEU A 247 10.62 3.36 -14.29
N ALA A 248 11.66 2.51 -14.20
CA ALA A 248 12.09 1.60 -15.28
C ALA A 248 10.97 0.70 -15.85
N ARG A 249 9.96 0.40 -15.07
CA ARG A 249 8.78 -0.35 -15.51
C ARG A 249 7.62 -0.20 -14.53
N LYS A 250 6.39 -0.42 -15.04
CA LYS A 250 5.21 -0.57 -14.18
C LYS A 250 5.30 -1.88 -13.41
N LEU A 251 5.22 -1.79 -12.07
CA LEU A 251 5.32 -2.94 -11.18
C LEU A 251 4.64 -2.65 -9.86
N THR A 252 3.80 -3.57 -9.39
CA THR A 252 3.34 -3.58 -8.00
C THR A 252 3.61 -4.95 -7.43
N GLU A 253 4.46 -5.03 -6.42
CA GLU A 253 4.85 -6.30 -5.80
C GLU A 253 5.13 -6.19 -4.32
N VAL A 254 5.02 -7.31 -3.63
CA VAL A 254 5.55 -7.53 -2.28
C VAL A 254 6.64 -8.58 -2.34
N VAL A 255 7.80 -8.27 -1.80
CA VAL A 255 8.90 -9.22 -1.64
C VAL A 255 9.08 -9.50 -0.17
N VAL A 256 8.98 -10.76 0.23
CA VAL A 256 9.36 -11.25 1.55
C VAL A 256 10.67 -11.99 1.41
N GLN A 257 11.73 -11.37 1.90
CA GLN A 257 13.08 -11.93 1.87
C GLN A 257 13.34 -12.68 3.17
N PHE A 258 13.69 -13.95 3.07
CA PHE A 258 14.05 -14.74 4.23
C PHE A 258 15.53 -14.61 4.57
N LYS A 259 15.86 -14.86 5.83
CA LYS A 259 17.24 -14.92 6.31
C LYS A 259 17.98 -16.08 5.65
N GLN A 260 19.27 -15.95 5.59
CA GLN A 260 20.13 -17.05 5.12
C GLN A 260 20.07 -18.24 6.08
N PRO A 261 20.24 -19.49 5.58
CA PRO A 261 20.40 -20.65 6.43
C PRO A 261 21.53 -20.42 7.44
N PRO A 262 21.34 -20.72 8.74
CA PRO A 262 22.33 -20.47 9.77
C PRO A 262 23.57 -21.38 9.62
N ALA A 263 23.39 -22.58 9.05
CA ALA A 263 24.48 -23.53 8.82
C ALA A 263 25.11 -23.31 7.43
N ARG A 264 26.43 -23.22 7.40
CA ARG A 264 27.20 -23.05 6.16
C ARG A 264 27.64 -24.39 5.57
N LEU A 265 26.70 -25.34 5.44
CA LEU A 265 26.98 -26.69 4.94
C LEU A 265 27.64 -26.68 3.56
N PHE A 266 27.23 -25.79 2.68
CA PHE A 266 27.67 -25.70 1.30
C PHE A 266 28.75 -24.63 1.06
N ARG A 267 29.44 -24.15 2.10
CA ARG A 267 30.42 -23.05 2.00
C ARG A 267 31.54 -23.29 0.98
N ASP A 268 31.91 -24.56 0.75
CA ASP A 268 32.98 -24.96 -0.14
C ASP A 268 32.50 -25.32 -1.56
N ILE A 269 31.18 -25.18 -1.82
CA ILE A 269 30.54 -25.49 -3.09
C ILE A 269 30.18 -24.19 -3.82
N GLU A 270 30.34 -24.13 -5.14
CA GLU A 270 29.88 -23.01 -5.93
C GLU A 270 28.34 -22.96 -5.99
N PRO A 271 27.71 -21.75 -5.94
CA PRO A 271 28.33 -20.40 -5.94
C PRO A 271 28.78 -19.89 -4.56
N PHE A 272 28.61 -20.65 -3.48
CA PHE A 272 28.86 -20.20 -2.11
C PHE A 272 30.36 -20.02 -1.79
N ARG A 273 31.23 -20.74 -2.48
CA ARG A 273 32.67 -20.67 -2.26
C ARG A 273 33.28 -19.34 -2.69
N SER A 274 32.84 -18.79 -3.80
CA SER A 274 33.40 -17.56 -4.38
C SER A 274 33.04 -16.28 -3.60
N GLY A 275 32.36 -16.39 -2.46
CA GLY A 275 31.94 -15.23 -1.66
C GLY A 275 30.86 -14.38 -2.34
N GLY A 276 30.33 -14.86 -3.46
CA GLY A 276 29.26 -14.23 -4.18
C GLY A 276 27.99 -14.09 -3.33
N HIS A 277 27.10 -13.25 -3.78
CA HIS A 277 25.80 -13.00 -3.14
C HIS A 277 25.10 -14.35 -2.90
N ARG A 278 24.78 -14.64 -1.65
CA ARG A 278 24.08 -15.87 -1.28
C ARG A 278 22.60 -15.69 -1.55
N PRO A 279 22.02 -16.41 -2.50
CA PRO A 279 20.59 -16.34 -2.72
C PRO A 279 19.88 -16.91 -1.48
N ALA A 280 19.21 -16.06 -0.75
CA ALA A 280 18.29 -16.47 0.30
C ALA A 280 16.90 -16.72 -0.30
N ASN A 281 16.12 -17.63 0.29
CA ASN A 281 14.77 -17.88 -0.17
C ASN A 281 13.93 -16.58 -0.12
N ARG A 282 13.05 -16.42 -1.10
CA ARG A 282 12.13 -15.29 -1.11
C ARG A 282 10.79 -15.66 -1.72
N ILE A 283 9.76 -15.02 -1.22
CA ILE A 283 8.43 -15.03 -1.80
C ILE A 283 8.20 -13.67 -2.46
N VAL A 284 7.72 -13.68 -3.70
CA VAL A 284 7.32 -12.46 -4.43
C VAL A 284 5.85 -12.59 -4.77
N ILE A 285 5.04 -11.66 -4.30
CA ILE A 285 3.62 -11.53 -4.63
C ILE A 285 3.53 -10.41 -5.66
N ASN A 286 3.31 -10.77 -6.93
CA ASN A 286 3.16 -9.82 -8.03
C ASN A 286 1.70 -9.39 -8.10
N ILE A 287 1.40 -8.12 -7.78
CA ILE A 287 0.03 -7.57 -7.75
C ILE A 287 -0.36 -6.96 -9.09
N ALA A 288 0.62 -6.48 -9.86
CA ALA A 288 0.45 -5.95 -11.22
C ALA A 288 1.83 -5.79 -11.92
N PRO A 289 1.95 -5.95 -13.25
CA PRO A 289 0.88 -6.29 -14.19
C PRO A 289 0.58 -7.80 -14.25
N ASP A 290 1.53 -8.66 -13.85
CA ASP A 290 1.45 -10.12 -14.00
C ASP A 290 1.05 -10.72 -12.64
N ASP A 291 -0.24 -10.93 -12.47
CA ASP A 291 -0.83 -11.40 -11.21
C ASP A 291 -0.36 -12.81 -10.84
N GLY A 292 0.39 -12.94 -9.73
CA GLY A 292 0.93 -14.25 -9.35
C GLY A 292 1.78 -14.26 -8.09
N VAL A 293 2.22 -15.45 -7.71
CA VAL A 293 3.15 -15.67 -6.59
C VAL A 293 4.34 -16.47 -7.08
N SER A 294 5.54 -16.00 -6.73
CA SER A 294 6.79 -16.69 -7.05
C SER A 294 7.53 -17.10 -5.78
N LEU A 295 8.03 -18.30 -5.74
CA LEU A 295 8.92 -18.78 -4.70
C LEU A 295 10.32 -19.01 -5.30
N ARG A 296 11.35 -18.41 -4.72
CA ARG A 296 12.77 -18.70 -5.06
C ARG A 296 13.42 -19.54 -3.98
N PHE A 297 14.08 -20.60 -4.40
CA PHE A 297 14.81 -21.52 -3.53
C PHE A 297 15.99 -22.14 -4.25
N GLU A 298 16.89 -22.77 -3.48
CA GLU A 298 18.10 -23.40 -4.02
C GLU A 298 17.83 -24.86 -4.37
N ALA A 299 18.35 -25.31 -5.53
CA ALA A 299 18.25 -26.70 -5.98
C ALA A 299 19.57 -27.21 -6.51
N LYS A 300 19.79 -28.53 -6.35
CA LYS A 300 20.91 -29.20 -7.01
C LYS A 300 20.64 -29.28 -8.51
N VAL A 301 21.62 -28.82 -9.29
CA VAL A 301 21.60 -29.05 -10.74
C VAL A 301 21.77 -30.55 -11.04
N PRO A 302 20.98 -31.14 -11.94
CA PRO A 302 21.19 -32.53 -12.36
C PRO A 302 22.59 -32.76 -12.90
N GLY A 303 23.20 -33.91 -12.55
CA GLY A 303 24.53 -34.27 -12.99
C GLY A 303 25.39 -34.92 -11.88
N PRO A 304 26.60 -35.36 -12.22
CA PRO A 304 27.47 -36.12 -11.29
C PRO A 304 28.13 -35.24 -10.22
N SER A 305 28.29 -33.94 -10.47
CA SER A 305 28.85 -32.97 -9.51
C SER A 305 27.76 -32.28 -8.70
N LEU A 306 28.11 -31.89 -7.45
CA LEU A 306 27.26 -31.05 -6.62
C LEU A 306 27.42 -29.59 -7.07
N ARG A 307 26.47 -29.12 -7.86
CA ARG A 307 26.31 -27.71 -8.24
C ARG A 307 24.94 -27.24 -7.79
N ILE A 308 24.88 -26.07 -7.18
CA ILE A 308 23.61 -25.49 -6.63
C ILE A 308 23.31 -24.23 -7.40
N GLU A 309 22.06 -24.09 -7.82
CA GLU A 309 21.53 -22.89 -8.50
C GLU A 309 20.17 -22.50 -7.90
N SER A 310 19.89 -21.18 -7.94
CA SER A 310 18.57 -20.67 -7.59
C SER A 310 17.55 -21.06 -8.66
N VAL A 311 16.44 -21.60 -8.23
CA VAL A 311 15.30 -21.93 -9.09
C VAL A 311 14.08 -21.12 -8.65
N LYS A 312 13.17 -20.87 -9.60
CA LYS A 312 11.93 -20.15 -9.41
C LYS A 312 10.76 -21.08 -9.66
N ALA A 313 9.83 -21.14 -8.70
CA ALA A 313 8.52 -21.75 -8.91
C ALA A 313 7.51 -20.61 -9.02
N ASP A 314 6.81 -20.56 -10.13
CA ASP A 314 5.80 -19.53 -10.43
C ASP A 314 4.40 -20.10 -10.37
N PHE A 315 3.53 -19.36 -9.73
CA PHE A 315 2.10 -19.56 -9.74
C PHE A 315 1.46 -18.34 -10.40
N ASP A 316 1.00 -18.53 -11.63
CA ASP A 316 0.30 -17.51 -12.42
C ASP A 316 -1.20 -17.69 -12.29
N TYR A 317 -1.91 -16.64 -11.84
CA TYR A 317 -3.35 -16.68 -11.59
C TYR A 317 -4.17 -16.84 -12.86
N GLN A 318 -3.78 -16.15 -13.92
CA GLN A 318 -4.51 -16.21 -15.19
C GLN A 318 -4.42 -17.61 -15.79
N TYR A 319 -3.22 -18.23 -15.69
CA TYR A 319 -3.01 -19.58 -16.22
C TYR A 319 -3.77 -20.65 -15.41
N VAL A 320 -3.79 -20.52 -14.08
CA VAL A 320 -4.36 -21.58 -13.21
C VAL A 320 -5.88 -21.50 -13.14
N PHE A 321 -6.44 -20.28 -13.08
CA PHE A 321 -7.89 -20.09 -12.88
C PHE A 321 -8.64 -19.76 -14.17
N GLU A 322 -7.93 -19.57 -15.30
CA GLU A 322 -8.53 -19.17 -16.60
C GLU A 322 -9.42 -17.91 -16.45
N ALA A 323 -9.11 -17.08 -15.44
CA ALA A 323 -9.93 -15.94 -15.07
C ALA A 323 -9.17 -14.63 -15.33
N THR A 324 -9.88 -13.66 -15.90
CA THR A 324 -9.38 -12.28 -16.01
C THR A 324 -9.70 -11.56 -14.71
N ALA A 325 -8.71 -10.88 -14.13
CA ALA A 325 -8.92 -10.06 -12.94
C ALA A 325 -10.02 -9.01 -13.18
N MET A 326 -10.97 -8.92 -12.28
CA MET A 326 -12.02 -7.91 -12.33
C MET A 326 -11.46 -6.53 -11.99
N GLU A 327 -12.02 -5.47 -12.59
CA GLU A 327 -11.72 -4.12 -12.16
C GLU A 327 -12.11 -3.91 -10.69
N ALA A 328 -11.20 -3.33 -9.91
CA ALA A 328 -11.32 -3.25 -8.45
C ALA A 328 -12.59 -2.54 -7.94
N TYR A 329 -13.13 -1.58 -8.70
CA TYR A 329 -14.30 -0.81 -8.28
C TYR A 329 -15.61 -1.61 -8.26
N GLY A 330 -15.82 -2.51 -9.22
CA GLY A 330 -17.04 -3.31 -9.31
C GLY A 330 -17.30 -4.14 -8.03
N PRO A 331 -16.36 -4.97 -7.60
CA PRO A 331 -16.46 -5.72 -6.34
C PRO A 331 -16.66 -4.82 -5.12
N LEU A 332 -15.94 -3.70 -5.00
CA LEU A 332 -16.08 -2.78 -3.86
C LEU A 332 -17.48 -2.15 -3.79
N MET A 333 -18.06 -1.75 -4.92
CA MET A 333 -19.42 -1.23 -4.94
C MET A 333 -20.43 -2.28 -4.51
N LEU A 334 -20.26 -3.52 -4.97
CA LEU A 334 -21.12 -4.65 -4.58
C LEU A 334 -21.01 -4.96 -3.09
N ASP A 335 -19.80 -4.97 -2.54
CA ASP A 335 -19.53 -5.18 -1.12
C ASP A 335 -20.21 -4.09 -0.28
N ALA A 336 -20.13 -2.82 -0.67
CA ALA A 336 -20.81 -1.73 0.00
C ALA A 336 -22.34 -1.91 -0.02
N MET A 337 -22.91 -2.36 -1.15
CA MET A 337 -24.37 -2.64 -1.25
C MET A 337 -24.78 -3.82 -0.34
N ARG A 338 -23.92 -4.84 -0.18
CA ARG A 338 -24.14 -6.00 0.70
C ARG A 338 -23.89 -5.70 2.18
N GLY A 339 -23.15 -4.64 2.49
CA GLY A 339 -22.75 -4.29 3.85
C GLY A 339 -21.45 -4.94 4.29
N ASP A 340 -20.70 -5.50 3.35
CA ASP A 340 -19.39 -6.04 3.62
C ASP A 340 -18.33 -4.93 3.59
N GLN A 341 -17.64 -4.77 4.70
CA GLN A 341 -16.59 -3.77 4.85
C GLN A 341 -15.18 -4.36 4.85
N THR A 342 -15.02 -5.61 4.51
CA THR A 342 -13.73 -6.34 4.57
C THR A 342 -12.64 -5.63 3.75
N ASN A 343 -13.00 -5.11 2.58
CA ASN A 343 -12.10 -4.46 1.64
C ASN A 343 -12.11 -2.92 1.73
N PHE A 344 -12.57 -2.35 2.86
CA PHE A 344 -12.61 -0.91 3.08
C PHE A 344 -11.78 -0.50 4.29
N LYS A 345 -11.24 0.71 4.23
CA LYS A 345 -10.41 1.25 5.33
C LYS A 345 -11.28 1.64 6.54
N HIS A 346 -10.82 1.26 7.71
CA HIS A 346 -11.33 1.82 8.97
C HIS A 346 -10.69 3.19 9.25
N ARG A 347 -11.42 4.08 9.93
CA ARG A 347 -10.90 5.40 10.28
C ARG A 347 -9.58 5.36 11.05
N ASP A 348 -9.39 4.36 11.93
CA ASP A 348 -8.17 4.23 12.71
C ASP A 348 -6.99 3.76 11.84
N GLU A 349 -7.23 2.94 10.81
CA GLU A 349 -6.17 2.61 9.83
C GLU A 349 -5.69 3.87 9.11
N VAL A 350 -6.60 4.75 8.71
CA VAL A 350 -6.27 6.03 8.08
C VAL A 350 -5.48 6.92 9.03
N ARG A 351 -5.91 7.01 10.29
CA ARG A 351 -5.25 7.77 11.35
C ARG A 351 -3.83 7.31 11.59
N TYR A 352 -3.62 6.00 11.79
CA TYR A 352 -2.28 5.46 12.04
C TYR A 352 -1.38 5.54 10.79
N ALA A 353 -1.95 5.37 9.59
CA ALA A 353 -1.20 5.58 8.36
C ALA A 353 -0.68 7.02 8.26
N TRP A 354 -1.48 8.04 8.61
CA TRP A 354 -1.03 9.42 8.70
C TRP A 354 0.06 9.59 9.77
N ARG A 355 -0.10 9.01 10.95
CA ARG A 355 0.91 9.09 12.02
C ARG A 355 2.27 8.55 11.59
N ILE A 356 2.29 7.51 10.73
CA ILE A 356 3.51 6.93 10.19
C ILE A 356 4.19 7.85 9.17
N VAL A 357 3.43 8.45 8.23
CA VAL A 357 4.02 9.18 7.11
C VAL A 357 4.18 10.69 7.34
N GLU A 358 3.43 11.26 8.26
CA GLU A 358 3.45 12.71 8.52
C GLU A 358 4.84 13.25 8.89
N PRO A 359 5.67 12.55 9.68
CA PRO A 359 7.04 12.98 9.94
C PRO A 359 7.89 13.11 8.67
N PHE A 360 7.71 12.23 7.69
CA PHE A 360 8.42 12.33 6.41
C PHE A 360 7.96 13.56 5.64
N ILE A 361 6.63 13.79 5.58
CA ILE A 361 6.04 14.94 4.91
C ILE A 361 6.45 16.28 5.55
N LYS A 362 6.60 16.33 6.87
CA LYS A 362 7.00 17.52 7.62
C LYS A 362 8.51 17.75 7.68
N SER A 363 9.32 16.79 7.24
CA SER A 363 10.78 16.90 7.28
C SER A 363 11.30 17.93 6.29
N GLU A 364 11.92 18.98 6.79
CA GLU A 364 12.65 19.96 5.97
C GLU A 364 13.86 19.28 5.31
N GLY A 365 14.58 18.43 6.05
CA GLY A 365 15.74 17.72 5.53
C GLY A 365 15.43 16.82 4.33
N LEU A 366 14.28 16.13 4.30
CA LEU A 366 13.88 15.33 3.13
C LEU A 366 13.59 16.22 1.90
N ARG A 367 13.07 17.41 2.09
CA ARG A 367 12.82 18.36 0.99
C ARG A 367 14.10 19.01 0.51
N GLU A 368 14.99 19.40 1.42
CA GLU A 368 16.29 20.00 1.11
C GLU A 368 17.21 19.04 0.35
N TYR A 369 17.22 17.75 0.74
CA TYR A 369 18.03 16.69 0.12
C TYR A 369 17.25 15.86 -0.89
N LEU A 370 16.18 16.40 -1.49
CA LEU A 370 15.44 15.74 -2.55
C LEU A 370 16.35 15.49 -3.75
N GLU A 371 16.51 14.20 -4.12
CA GLU A 371 17.39 13.79 -5.22
C GLU A 371 16.66 13.83 -6.58
N ILE A 372 17.33 14.29 -7.62
CA ILE A 372 16.82 14.16 -8.99
C ILE A 372 17.27 12.79 -9.52
N TYR A 373 16.34 12.03 -10.08
CA TYR A 373 16.63 10.75 -10.72
C TYR A 373 16.30 10.75 -12.21
N ASP A 374 17.05 9.95 -12.95
CA ASP A 374 16.81 9.78 -14.38
C ASP A 374 15.49 9.01 -14.62
N SER A 375 14.71 9.49 -15.58
CA SER A 375 13.56 8.74 -16.08
C SER A 375 14.01 7.34 -16.53
N ASP A 376 13.13 6.34 -16.40
CA ASP A 376 13.38 4.93 -16.69
C ASP A 376 14.44 4.25 -15.79
N SER A 377 14.82 4.90 -14.69
CA SER A 377 15.65 4.31 -13.62
C SER A 377 14.78 3.67 -12.51
N TRP A 378 15.42 3.10 -11.49
CA TRP A 378 14.72 2.60 -10.30
C TRP A 378 14.55 3.66 -9.19
N GLY A 379 14.67 4.93 -9.53
CA GLY A 379 14.57 6.06 -8.61
C GLY A 379 15.93 6.60 -8.19
N PRO A 380 15.97 7.47 -7.18
CA PRO A 380 17.21 8.13 -6.74
C PRO A 380 18.19 7.12 -6.10
N PRO A 381 19.52 7.31 -6.31
CA PRO A 381 20.55 6.45 -5.71
C PRO A 381 20.47 6.35 -4.19
N GLY A 382 19.96 7.40 -3.53
CA GLY A 382 19.73 7.42 -2.09
C GLY A 382 18.79 6.33 -1.59
N ALA A 383 17.86 5.85 -2.43
CA ALA A 383 16.94 4.80 -2.04
C ALA A 383 17.62 3.45 -1.77
N ASP A 384 18.79 3.20 -2.38
CA ASP A 384 19.56 1.97 -2.16
C ASP A 384 20.31 1.95 -0.81
N ARG A 385 20.35 3.12 -0.11
CA ARG A 385 21.00 3.26 1.21
C ARG A 385 20.07 3.00 2.39
N LEU A 386 18.76 2.87 2.17
CA LEU A 386 17.76 2.58 3.22
C LEU A 386 17.89 1.12 3.69
#